data_33ef58ce527d6523c49e0b191b86f547
#
_entry.id   33ef58ce527d6523c49e0b191b86f547
#
_cell.length_a   1.000
_cell.length_b   1.000
_cell.length_c   1.000
_cell.angle_alpha   90.00
_cell.angle_beta   90.00
_cell.angle_gamma   90.00
#
_symmetry.space_group_name_H-M   'P 1'
#
loop_
_entity.id
_entity.type
_entity.pdbx_description
1 polymer ?
#
loop_
_entity_poly.entity_id
_entity_poly.type
_entity_poly.pdbx_seq_one_letter_code
_entity_poly.pdbx_strand_id
1 'polypeptide(L)'
;MIRERIETKKTRQGLSQAAHQNQKLNASWVSERLFTTLFSGLVYPQIWEDPEADLVAFARAPGARMLTISSGGCNALSYLTADPSEVVALDLNRHHIHLLKLKIAGLIGCADHQSYFQFFGKADSKENRILYQRYIHPHLPSESQAYWNHKGLLKRKRIRLFEKNMYRYGLLGRFIGIAHFLAKRLKVDLKPLLAMRTIEEQTAYFDTRVAPMFERPLMRWITKQKASLFGLGIPPQQYDSLASSADGHILIVLRERLRKLLCNFPIQDNYFA
;
A
#
# COMPACT_ATOMS: atom_id res chain seq x y z
N MET A 1 -21.99 1.22 -15.22
CA MET A 1 -21.46 -0.07 -15.71
C MET A 1 -20.60 0.08 -16.97
N ILE A 2 -21.12 0.59 -18.09
CA ILE A 2 -20.33 0.69 -19.36
C ILE A 2 -19.13 1.62 -19.19
N ARG A 3 -19.30 2.83 -18.64
CA ARG A 3 -18.22 3.81 -18.43
C ARG A 3 -17.12 3.27 -17.49
N GLU A 4 -17.49 2.58 -16.42
CA GLU A 4 -16.54 1.96 -15.50
C GLU A 4 -15.76 0.80 -16.14
N ARG A 5 -16.42 0.00 -17.00
CA ARG A 5 -15.71 -1.03 -17.80
C ARG A 5 -14.70 -0.42 -18.77
N ILE A 6 -15.05 0.69 -19.42
CA ILE A 6 -14.15 1.40 -20.36
C ILE A 6 -12.94 1.95 -19.60
N GLU A 7 -13.13 2.56 -18.44
CA GLU A 7 -12.04 3.16 -17.67
C GLU A 7 -11.14 2.13 -16.99
N THR A 8 -11.71 1.04 -16.46
CA THR A 8 -10.93 -0.12 -15.98
C THR A 8 -10.14 -0.74 -17.14
N LYS A 9 -10.70 -0.75 -18.35
CA LYS A 9 -9.99 -1.20 -19.55
C LYS A 9 -8.83 -0.28 -19.91
N LYS A 10 -9.00 1.06 -19.84
CA LYS A 10 -7.92 2.04 -20.06
C LYS A 10 -6.79 1.90 -19.04
N THR A 11 -7.11 1.82 -17.75
CA THR A 11 -6.10 1.57 -16.69
C THR A 11 -5.34 0.28 -16.96
N ARG A 12 -6.06 -0.80 -17.29
CA ARG A 12 -5.46 -2.09 -17.61
C ARG A 12 -4.58 -2.04 -18.88
N GLN A 13 -4.98 -1.28 -19.89
CA GLN A 13 -4.19 -1.06 -21.08
C GLN A 13 -2.92 -0.27 -20.79
N GLY A 14 -2.98 0.83 -20.01
CA GLY A 14 -1.81 1.60 -19.61
C GLY A 14 -0.84 0.77 -18.77
N LEU A 15 -1.32 0.03 -17.77
CA LEU A 15 -0.51 -0.90 -16.98
C LEU A 15 0.08 -2.02 -17.85
N SER A 16 -0.69 -2.53 -18.81
CA SER A 16 -0.22 -3.56 -19.75
C SER A 16 0.91 -3.04 -20.63
N GLN A 17 0.78 -1.82 -21.16
CA GLN A 17 1.83 -1.20 -21.98
C GLN A 17 3.10 -0.93 -21.18
N ALA A 18 2.96 -0.53 -19.92
CA ALA A 18 4.10 -0.25 -19.04
C ALA A 18 4.81 -1.52 -18.53
N ALA A 19 4.06 -2.62 -18.30
CA ALA A 19 4.56 -3.84 -17.68
C ALA A 19 4.92 -4.96 -18.66
N HIS A 20 4.31 -4.97 -19.85
CA HIS A 20 4.51 -6.06 -20.81
C HIS A 20 5.65 -5.75 -21.77
N GLN A 21 6.80 -6.37 -21.52
CA GLN A 21 7.95 -6.31 -22.43
C GLN A 21 8.08 -7.56 -23.31
N ASN A 22 7.40 -8.66 -22.95
CA ASN A 22 7.45 -9.93 -23.68
C ASN A 22 6.21 -10.15 -24.53
N GLN A 23 6.42 -10.31 -25.83
CA GLN A 23 5.36 -10.63 -26.80
C GLN A 23 5.12 -12.14 -26.97
N LYS A 24 6.04 -13.00 -26.48
CA LYS A 24 5.95 -14.46 -26.61
C LYS A 24 5.23 -15.07 -25.42
N LEU A 25 4.38 -16.08 -25.67
CA LEU A 25 3.70 -16.91 -24.67
C LEU A 25 4.72 -17.77 -23.91
N ASN A 26 5.34 -17.20 -22.88
CA ASN A 26 6.24 -17.89 -21.98
C ASN A 26 5.83 -17.64 -20.51
N ALA A 27 6.53 -18.23 -19.57
CA ALA A 27 6.25 -18.06 -18.13
C ALA A 27 6.33 -16.59 -17.69
N SER A 28 7.20 -15.78 -18.31
CA SER A 28 7.30 -14.34 -18.05
C SER A 28 6.04 -13.61 -18.48
N TRP A 29 5.49 -13.90 -19.66
CA TRP A 29 4.23 -13.33 -20.14
C TRP A 29 3.04 -13.63 -19.22
N VAL A 30 2.94 -14.86 -18.70
CA VAL A 30 1.90 -15.23 -17.72
C VAL A 30 2.06 -14.43 -16.43
N SER A 31 3.28 -14.29 -15.93
CA SER A 31 3.59 -13.52 -14.73
C SER A 31 3.27 -12.03 -14.88
N GLU A 32 3.60 -11.43 -16.03
CA GLU A 32 3.29 -10.03 -16.36
C GLU A 32 1.78 -9.79 -16.44
N ARG A 33 1.03 -10.71 -17.03
CA ARG A 33 -0.44 -10.61 -17.08
C ARG A 33 -1.10 -10.78 -15.71
N LEU A 34 -0.59 -11.71 -14.90
CA LEU A 34 -1.07 -11.87 -13.53
C LEU A 34 -0.81 -10.60 -12.72
N PHE A 35 0.41 -10.04 -12.80
CA PHE A 35 0.76 -8.79 -12.16
C PHE A 35 -0.19 -7.66 -12.59
N THR A 36 -0.35 -7.41 -13.89
CA THR A 36 -1.24 -6.37 -14.43
C THR A 36 -2.69 -6.55 -13.94
N THR A 37 -3.16 -7.80 -13.87
CA THR A 37 -4.52 -8.09 -13.38
C THR A 37 -4.67 -7.76 -11.90
N LEU A 38 -3.69 -8.11 -11.07
CA LEU A 38 -3.67 -7.80 -9.64
C LEU A 38 -3.60 -6.28 -9.40
N PHE A 39 -2.85 -5.56 -10.23
CA PHE A 39 -2.67 -4.11 -10.13
C PHE A 39 -3.79 -3.29 -10.77
N SER A 40 -4.76 -3.91 -11.46
CA SER A 40 -5.90 -3.20 -12.05
C SER A 40 -6.99 -2.80 -11.05
N GLY A 41 -6.90 -3.23 -9.79
CA GLY A 41 -7.80 -2.87 -8.70
C GLY A 41 -7.19 -1.85 -7.73
N LEU A 42 -7.77 -1.69 -6.56
CA LEU A 42 -7.14 -0.95 -5.47
C LEU A 42 -5.95 -1.77 -4.95
N VAL A 43 -4.74 -1.23 -5.10
CA VAL A 43 -3.51 -1.89 -4.68
C VAL A 43 -3.10 -1.40 -3.31
N TYR A 44 -2.96 -0.09 -3.17
CA TYR A 44 -2.45 0.58 -1.99
C TYR A 44 -3.54 1.44 -1.33
N PRO A 45 -4.23 0.95 -0.29
CA PRO A 45 -5.14 1.80 0.49
C PRO A 45 -4.37 2.84 1.31
N GLN A 46 -3.08 2.60 1.55
CA GLN A 46 -2.13 3.45 2.24
C GLN A 46 -0.75 3.32 1.59
N ILE A 47 0.03 4.39 1.56
CA ILE A 47 1.45 4.37 1.16
C ILE A 47 2.29 3.87 2.34
N TRP A 48 3.39 3.19 2.01
CA TRP A 48 4.39 2.69 2.95
C TRP A 48 5.76 3.31 2.65
N GLU A 49 5.73 4.61 2.44
CA GLU A 49 6.92 5.44 2.23
C GLU A 49 6.85 6.57 3.24
N ASP A 50 7.98 6.91 3.87
CA ASP A 50 8.07 7.95 4.86
C ASP A 50 8.04 9.34 4.19
N PRO A 51 6.97 10.14 4.37
CA PRO A 51 6.87 11.45 3.75
C PRO A 51 7.90 12.45 4.31
N GLU A 52 8.42 12.24 5.52
CA GLU A 52 9.45 13.12 6.08
C GLU A 52 10.76 13.00 5.31
N ALA A 53 11.12 11.79 4.85
CA ALA A 53 12.30 11.59 4.01
C ALA A 53 12.16 12.36 2.70
N ASP A 54 10.98 12.34 2.07
CA ASP A 54 10.69 13.10 0.85
C ASP A 54 10.75 14.62 1.11
N LEU A 55 10.14 15.09 2.20
CA LEU A 55 10.13 16.51 2.57
C LEU A 55 11.54 17.05 2.86
N VAL A 56 12.41 16.22 3.43
CA VAL A 56 13.84 16.58 3.60
C VAL A 56 14.52 16.69 2.23
N ALA A 57 14.26 15.71 1.33
CA ALA A 57 14.83 15.73 -0.03
C ALA A 57 14.35 16.95 -0.85
N PHE A 58 13.09 17.36 -0.67
CA PHE A 58 12.51 18.57 -1.30
C PHE A 58 12.96 19.88 -0.62
N ALA A 59 13.85 19.81 0.38
CA ALA A 59 14.28 20.95 1.19
C ALA A 59 13.12 21.74 1.83
N ARG A 60 11.93 21.12 1.98
CA ARG A 60 10.71 21.74 2.54
C ARG A 60 10.46 23.15 2.00
N ALA A 61 10.59 23.32 0.68
CA ALA A 61 10.56 24.62 0.02
C ALA A 61 9.15 25.21 -0.02
N PRO A 62 8.80 26.22 0.82
CA PRO A 62 7.53 26.91 0.76
C PRO A 62 7.28 27.52 -0.62
N GLY A 63 6.05 27.48 -1.11
CA GLY A 63 5.68 27.98 -2.43
C GLY A 63 6.14 27.12 -3.61
N ALA A 64 6.83 26.01 -3.38
CA ALA A 64 7.25 25.11 -4.44
C ALA A 64 6.06 24.40 -5.13
N ARG A 65 6.24 24.05 -6.40
CA ARG A 65 5.33 23.13 -7.10
C ARG A 65 5.87 21.71 -6.99
N MET A 66 5.07 20.81 -6.46
CA MET A 66 5.46 19.43 -6.23
C MET A 66 4.71 18.47 -7.17
N LEU A 67 5.43 17.50 -7.74
CA LEU A 67 4.86 16.43 -8.56
C LEU A 67 5.12 15.10 -7.88
N THR A 68 4.08 14.29 -7.70
CA THR A 68 4.18 12.99 -7.03
C THR A 68 3.29 11.93 -7.66
N ILE A 69 3.59 10.66 -7.38
CA ILE A 69 2.68 9.55 -7.68
C ILE A 69 1.63 9.48 -6.56
N SER A 70 0.35 9.45 -6.94
CA SER A 70 -0.76 9.43 -5.96
C SER A 70 -0.70 8.22 -5.03
N SER A 71 -0.57 7.01 -5.59
CA SER A 71 -0.66 5.77 -4.80
C SER A 71 -1.82 5.82 -3.79
N GLY A 72 -1.61 5.53 -2.51
CA GLY A 72 -2.63 5.65 -1.45
C GLY A 72 -3.04 7.08 -1.11
N GLY A 73 -2.33 8.09 -1.63
CA GLY A 73 -2.60 9.52 -1.43
C GLY A 73 -2.06 10.11 -0.13
N CYS A 74 -1.44 9.29 0.76
CA CYS A 74 -0.98 9.76 2.07
C CYS A 74 0.13 10.80 1.92
N ASN A 75 1.19 10.47 1.16
CA ASN A 75 2.34 11.37 0.98
C ASN A 75 1.95 12.66 0.27
N ALA A 76 1.11 12.58 -0.78
CA ALA A 76 0.60 13.77 -1.46
C ALA A 76 -0.11 14.75 -0.49
N LEU A 77 -0.80 14.22 0.53
CA LEU A 77 -1.42 15.04 1.57
C LEU A 77 -0.40 15.53 2.61
N SER A 78 0.57 14.71 2.97
CA SER A 78 1.65 15.10 3.89
C SER A 78 2.50 16.24 3.33
N TYR A 79 2.69 16.29 2.00
CA TYR A 79 3.45 17.37 1.37
C TYR A 79 2.81 18.75 1.52
N LEU A 80 1.50 18.82 1.79
CA LEU A 80 0.83 20.10 2.08
C LEU A 80 1.38 20.77 3.33
N THR A 81 2.01 20.03 4.26
CA THR A 81 2.62 20.59 5.47
C THR A 81 3.89 21.43 5.18
N ALA A 82 4.44 21.32 3.97
CA ALA A 82 5.56 22.15 3.51
C ALA A 82 5.11 23.47 2.85
N ASP A 83 3.82 23.78 2.90
CA ASP A 83 3.22 24.98 2.29
C ASP A 83 3.58 25.18 0.79
N PRO A 84 3.37 24.16 -0.06
CA PRO A 84 3.62 24.29 -1.48
C PRO A 84 2.57 25.17 -2.16
N SER A 85 2.92 25.81 -3.27
CA SER A 85 1.93 26.51 -4.10
C SER A 85 0.99 25.54 -4.84
N GLU A 86 1.48 24.33 -5.13
CA GLU A 86 0.72 23.30 -5.82
C GLU A 86 1.30 21.90 -5.55
N VAL A 87 0.44 20.90 -5.35
CA VAL A 87 0.80 19.48 -5.39
C VAL A 87 0.04 18.80 -6.50
N VAL A 88 0.74 18.32 -7.52
CA VAL A 88 0.18 17.54 -8.62
C VAL A 88 0.40 16.05 -8.35
N ALA A 89 -0.68 15.30 -8.13
CA ALA A 89 -0.64 13.87 -7.90
C ALA A 89 -1.12 13.11 -9.14
N LEU A 90 -0.24 12.26 -9.71
CA LEU A 90 -0.52 11.44 -10.89
C LEU A 90 -0.64 9.96 -10.50
N ASP A 91 -1.49 9.22 -11.18
CA ASP A 91 -1.53 7.76 -11.08
C ASP A 91 -2.18 7.14 -12.32
N LEU A 92 -1.59 6.07 -12.84
CA LEU A 92 -2.20 5.24 -13.88
C LEU A 92 -3.43 4.48 -13.37
N ASN A 93 -3.47 4.23 -12.05
CA ASN A 93 -4.55 3.52 -11.41
C ASN A 93 -5.60 4.49 -10.86
N ARG A 94 -6.71 4.62 -11.59
CA ARG A 94 -7.83 5.46 -11.20
C ARG A 94 -8.39 5.19 -9.79
N HIS A 95 -8.26 3.98 -9.28
CA HIS A 95 -8.72 3.63 -7.93
C HIS A 95 -7.97 4.43 -6.87
N HIS A 96 -6.68 4.66 -7.09
CA HIS A 96 -5.85 5.50 -6.23
C HIS A 96 -6.25 6.98 -6.32
N ILE A 97 -6.53 7.48 -7.52
CA ILE A 97 -7.02 8.87 -7.68
C ILE A 97 -8.36 9.08 -6.96
N HIS A 98 -9.30 8.13 -7.06
CA HIS A 98 -10.54 8.24 -6.30
C HIS A 98 -10.33 8.14 -4.79
N LEU A 99 -9.33 7.39 -4.34
CA LEU A 99 -8.97 7.31 -2.92
C LEU A 99 -8.37 8.63 -2.43
N LEU A 100 -7.45 9.24 -3.20
CA LEU A 100 -6.91 10.56 -2.87
C LEU A 100 -8.01 11.61 -2.81
N LYS A 101 -8.90 11.68 -3.82
CA LYS A 101 -10.06 12.58 -3.80
C LYS A 101 -10.96 12.36 -2.58
N LEU A 102 -11.13 11.11 -2.13
CA LEU A 102 -11.90 10.80 -0.92
C LEU A 102 -11.22 11.34 0.33
N LYS A 103 -9.89 11.20 0.44
CA LYS A 103 -9.10 11.73 1.56
C LYS A 103 -9.14 13.26 1.60
N ILE A 104 -8.99 13.92 0.45
CA ILE A 104 -9.13 15.39 0.35
C ILE A 104 -10.53 15.83 0.79
N ALA A 105 -11.58 15.18 0.28
CA ALA A 105 -12.95 15.48 0.70
C ALA A 105 -13.18 15.28 2.20
N GLY A 106 -12.49 14.30 2.80
CA GLY A 106 -12.49 14.09 4.23
C GLY A 106 -11.79 15.20 5.01
N LEU A 107 -10.65 15.71 4.53
CA LEU A 107 -9.95 16.85 5.15
C LEU A 107 -10.81 18.12 5.12
N ILE A 108 -11.58 18.32 4.05
CA ILE A 108 -12.44 19.49 3.91
C ILE A 108 -13.72 19.36 4.76
N GLY A 109 -14.31 18.16 4.80
CA GLY A 109 -15.66 17.96 5.33
C GLY A 109 -15.74 17.46 6.77
N CYS A 110 -14.72 16.73 7.28
CA CYS A 110 -14.73 16.28 8.66
C CYS A 110 -14.56 17.46 9.63
N ALA A 111 -15.33 17.45 10.71
CA ALA A 111 -15.34 18.54 11.67
C ALA A 111 -14.03 18.68 12.46
N ASP A 112 -13.33 17.56 12.68
CA ASP A 112 -12.13 17.45 13.49
C ASP A 112 -11.25 16.27 13.09
N HIS A 113 -10.04 16.24 13.65
CA HIS A 113 -9.08 15.14 13.48
C HIS A 113 -9.67 13.79 13.91
N GLN A 114 -10.48 13.74 14.97
CA GLN A 114 -11.03 12.48 15.48
C GLN A 114 -11.96 11.82 14.47
N SER A 115 -12.84 12.60 13.84
CA SER A 115 -13.75 12.14 12.80
C SER A 115 -12.98 11.66 11.55
N TYR A 116 -11.96 12.41 11.15
CA TYR A 116 -11.07 12.02 10.06
C TYR A 116 -10.32 10.73 10.38
N PHE A 117 -9.73 10.63 11.57
CA PHE A 117 -8.99 9.45 12.01
C PHE A 117 -9.91 8.23 12.18
N GLN A 118 -11.14 8.42 12.68
CA GLN A 118 -12.13 7.35 12.75
C GLN A 118 -12.41 6.78 11.36
N PHE A 119 -12.56 7.66 10.36
CA PHE A 119 -12.88 7.23 8.99
C PHE A 119 -11.67 6.64 8.26
N PHE A 120 -10.52 7.32 8.25
CA PHE A 120 -9.33 6.95 7.48
C PHE A 120 -8.26 6.22 8.29
N GLY A 121 -8.10 6.49 9.58
CA GLY A 121 -7.14 5.82 10.44
C GLY A 121 -7.62 4.43 10.86
N LYS A 122 -8.75 4.34 11.53
CA LYS A 122 -9.34 3.06 11.97
C LYS A 122 -10.03 2.32 10.84
N ALA A 123 -10.84 3.01 10.04
CA ALA A 123 -11.51 2.52 8.84
C ALA A 123 -12.32 1.21 9.04
N ASP A 124 -12.91 0.99 10.23
CA ASP A 124 -13.51 -0.28 10.63
C ASP A 124 -14.85 -0.16 11.40
N SER A 125 -15.49 1.02 11.34
CA SER A 125 -16.76 1.27 12.02
C SER A 125 -17.94 1.40 11.05
N LYS A 126 -19.10 0.87 11.45
CA LYS A 126 -20.37 1.08 10.72
C LYS A 126 -20.77 2.57 10.67
N GLU A 127 -20.34 3.36 11.62
CA GLU A 127 -20.57 4.80 11.70
C GLU A 127 -19.90 5.56 10.54
N ASN A 128 -18.83 5.00 9.97
CA ASN A 128 -18.15 5.57 8.82
C ASN A 128 -19.08 5.78 7.62
N ARG A 129 -20.18 5.03 7.52
CA ARG A 129 -21.19 5.28 6.51
C ARG A 129 -21.92 6.61 6.72
N ILE A 130 -22.20 6.96 7.99
CA ILE A 130 -22.86 8.23 8.35
C ILE A 130 -21.86 9.37 8.13
N LEU A 131 -20.61 9.22 8.61
CA LEU A 131 -19.54 10.18 8.37
C LEU A 131 -19.35 10.46 6.87
N TYR A 132 -19.31 9.40 6.06
CA TYR A 132 -19.23 9.56 4.60
C TYR A 132 -20.38 10.36 4.04
N GLN A 133 -21.62 9.98 4.34
CA GLN A 133 -22.80 10.62 3.73
C GLN A 133 -22.95 12.08 4.14
N ARG A 134 -22.66 12.39 5.41
CA ARG A 134 -22.91 13.71 5.97
C ARG A 134 -21.77 14.69 5.72
N TYR A 135 -20.53 14.24 5.79
CA TYR A 135 -19.39 15.14 5.83
C TYR A 135 -18.46 14.99 4.61
N ILE A 136 -18.27 13.79 4.06
CA ILE A 136 -17.28 13.56 3.00
C ILE A 136 -17.92 13.61 1.61
N HIS A 137 -19.05 12.94 1.43
CA HIS A 137 -19.73 12.83 0.13
C HIS A 137 -20.06 14.18 -0.53
N PRO A 138 -20.53 15.23 0.20
CA PRO A 138 -20.81 16.52 -0.42
C PRO A 138 -19.59 17.20 -1.05
N HIS A 139 -18.39 16.93 -0.57
CA HIS A 139 -17.13 17.53 -1.05
C HIS A 139 -16.45 16.69 -2.15
N LEU A 140 -17.02 15.54 -2.52
CA LEU A 140 -16.50 14.72 -3.59
C LEU A 140 -16.93 15.23 -4.98
N PRO A 141 -16.03 15.22 -5.98
CA PRO A 141 -16.43 15.34 -7.38
C PRO A 141 -17.45 14.25 -7.76
N SER A 142 -18.41 14.56 -8.63
CA SER A 142 -19.49 13.65 -9.03
C SER A 142 -19.03 12.29 -9.51
N GLU A 143 -17.91 12.24 -10.22
CA GLU A 143 -17.27 11.01 -10.68
C GLU A 143 -16.80 10.12 -9.51
N SER A 144 -16.20 10.74 -8.47
CA SER A 144 -15.76 10.01 -7.27
C SER A 144 -16.95 9.61 -6.40
N GLN A 145 -18.01 10.40 -6.34
CA GLN A 145 -19.27 10.00 -5.71
C GLN A 145 -19.83 8.72 -6.37
N ALA A 146 -19.91 8.72 -7.70
CA ALA A 146 -20.36 7.55 -8.47
C ALA A 146 -19.48 6.33 -8.20
N TYR A 147 -18.15 6.52 -8.16
CA TYR A 147 -17.17 5.46 -7.87
C TYR A 147 -17.40 4.84 -6.50
N TRP A 148 -17.48 5.63 -5.42
CA TRP A 148 -17.64 5.13 -4.06
C TRP A 148 -19.05 4.60 -3.77
N ASN A 149 -20.08 5.13 -4.44
CA ASN A 149 -21.45 4.64 -4.35
C ASN A 149 -21.73 3.43 -5.24
N HIS A 150 -20.80 3.06 -6.13
CA HIS A 150 -20.97 1.89 -7.00
C HIS A 150 -21.18 0.62 -6.18
N LYS A 151 -22.14 -0.20 -6.62
CA LYS A 151 -22.44 -1.50 -6.02
C LYS A 151 -21.69 -2.59 -6.75
N GLY A 152 -20.80 -3.31 -6.07
CA GLY A 152 -20.10 -4.48 -6.60
C GLY A 152 -21.02 -5.70 -6.77
N LEU A 153 -20.44 -6.85 -7.09
CA LEU A 153 -21.14 -8.12 -7.30
C LEU A 153 -22.10 -8.51 -6.14
N LEU A 154 -21.72 -8.20 -4.91
CA LEU A 154 -22.56 -8.45 -3.73
C LEU A 154 -23.60 -7.34 -3.47
N LYS A 155 -23.91 -6.49 -4.46
CA LYS A 155 -24.84 -5.33 -4.36
C LYS A 155 -24.49 -4.36 -3.21
N ARG A 156 -23.28 -4.40 -2.66
CA ARG A 156 -22.83 -3.49 -1.59
C ARG A 156 -22.04 -2.34 -2.19
N LYS A 157 -22.29 -1.11 -1.71
CA LYS A 157 -21.55 0.09 -2.12
C LYS A 157 -20.07 -0.05 -1.74
N ARG A 158 -19.15 0.42 -2.60
CA ARG A 158 -17.69 0.36 -2.37
C ARG A 158 -17.25 1.08 -1.11
N ILE A 159 -17.87 2.19 -0.76
CA ILE A 159 -17.59 2.93 0.48
C ILE A 159 -17.72 2.08 1.75
N ARG A 160 -18.48 1.00 1.72
CA ARG A 160 -18.62 0.08 2.87
C ARG A 160 -17.35 -0.70 3.21
N LEU A 161 -16.30 -0.58 2.41
CA LEU A 161 -14.97 -1.09 2.76
C LEU A 161 -14.46 -0.43 4.06
N PHE A 162 -14.80 0.84 4.28
CA PHE A 162 -14.44 1.59 5.48
C PHE A 162 -15.25 1.17 6.73
N GLU A 163 -16.28 0.34 6.57
CA GLU A 163 -17.01 -0.26 7.70
C GLU A 163 -16.32 -1.53 8.25
N LYS A 164 -15.33 -2.09 7.54
CA LYS A 164 -14.77 -3.43 7.79
C LYS A 164 -13.25 -3.48 7.65
N ASN A 165 -12.57 -2.48 8.13
CA ASN A 165 -11.14 -2.31 8.01
C ASN A 165 -10.68 -2.27 6.54
N MET A 166 -10.72 -1.06 5.97
CA MET A 166 -10.32 -0.78 4.58
C MET A 166 -8.92 -1.31 4.25
N TYR A 167 -8.02 -1.34 5.22
CA TYR A 167 -6.62 -1.74 5.04
C TYR A 167 -6.41 -3.24 4.82
N ARG A 168 -7.43 -4.06 5.08
CA ARG A 168 -7.44 -5.48 4.71
C ARG A 168 -7.80 -5.72 3.24
N TYR A 169 -8.24 -4.67 2.54
CA TYR A 169 -8.59 -4.76 1.13
C TYR A 169 -7.44 -4.22 0.26
N GLY A 170 -7.50 -4.54 -1.01
CA GLY A 170 -6.41 -4.26 -1.93
C GLY A 170 -5.35 -5.36 -1.92
N LEU A 171 -4.38 -5.23 -2.80
CA LEU A 171 -3.34 -6.24 -2.97
C LEU A 171 -2.40 -6.26 -1.77
N LEU A 172 -1.93 -5.10 -1.33
CA LEU A 172 -1.03 -4.96 -0.20
C LEU A 172 -1.68 -5.43 1.11
N GLY A 173 -2.93 -5.04 1.38
CA GLY A 173 -3.64 -5.45 2.60
C GLY A 173 -3.81 -6.98 2.69
N ARG A 174 -4.08 -7.65 1.57
CA ARG A 174 -4.13 -9.11 1.50
C ARG A 174 -2.76 -9.74 1.73
N PHE A 175 -1.73 -9.18 1.13
CA PHE A 175 -0.35 -9.64 1.32
C PHE A 175 0.06 -9.58 2.80
N ILE A 176 -0.19 -8.46 3.47
CA ILE A 176 0.08 -8.27 4.90
C ILE A 176 -0.72 -9.27 5.74
N GLY A 177 -2.00 -9.47 5.41
CA GLY A 177 -2.82 -10.46 6.10
C GLY A 177 -2.25 -11.88 5.99
N ILE A 178 -1.74 -12.26 4.82
CA ILE A 178 -1.05 -13.55 4.61
C ILE A 178 0.25 -13.59 5.41
N ALA A 179 1.06 -12.51 5.40
CA ALA A 179 2.31 -12.44 6.16
C ALA A 179 2.06 -12.62 7.67
N HIS A 180 1.06 -11.95 8.23
CA HIS A 180 0.66 -12.12 9.64
C HIS A 180 0.15 -13.55 9.94
N PHE A 181 -0.62 -14.13 9.02
CA PHE A 181 -1.07 -15.53 9.18
C PHE A 181 0.14 -16.49 9.20
N LEU A 182 1.11 -16.31 8.31
CA LEU A 182 2.33 -17.10 8.27
C LEU A 182 3.18 -16.90 9.54
N ALA A 183 3.38 -15.66 9.97
CA ALA A 183 4.10 -15.35 11.21
C ALA A 183 3.46 -16.08 12.41
N LYS A 184 2.13 -16.02 12.53
CA LYS A 184 1.40 -16.74 13.57
C LYS A 184 1.58 -18.25 13.48
N ARG A 185 1.53 -18.84 12.28
CA ARG A 185 1.77 -20.28 12.05
C ARG A 185 3.20 -20.70 12.39
N LEU A 186 4.15 -19.81 12.17
CA LEU A 186 5.57 -20.00 12.49
C LEU A 186 5.92 -19.64 13.94
N LYS A 187 4.90 -19.24 14.75
CA LYS A 187 5.05 -18.80 16.15
C LYS A 187 5.98 -17.59 16.31
N VAL A 188 5.99 -16.69 15.32
CA VAL A 188 6.69 -15.41 15.38
C VAL A 188 5.69 -14.34 15.79
N ASP A 189 5.94 -13.66 16.91
CA ASP A 189 5.18 -12.50 17.37
C ASP A 189 6.05 -11.25 17.22
N LEU A 190 5.58 -10.24 16.49
CA LEU A 190 6.30 -8.98 16.31
C LEU A 190 5.89 -7.90 17.32
N LYS A 191 4.82 -8.12 18.09
CA LYS A 191 4.34 -7.13 19.07
C LYS A 191 5.36 -6.74 20.13
N PRO A 192 6.20 -7.66 20.67
CA PRO A 192 7.20 -7.28 21.66
C PRO A 192 8.19 -6.22 21.16
N LEU A 193 8.46 -6.19 19.84
CA LEU A 193 9.34 -5.17 19.24
C LEU A 193 8.84 -3.74 19.51
N LEU A 194 7.53 -3.52 19.50
CA LEU A 194 6.94 -2.18 19.72
C LEU A 194 7.19 -1.63 21.14
N ALA A 195 7.52 -2.49 22.09
CA ALA A 195 7.84 -2.11 23.47
C ALA A 195 9.34 -1.91 23.72
N MET A 196 10.20 -2.32 22.79
CA MET A 196 11.64 -2.21 22.91
C MET A 196 12.11 -0.77 22.74
N ARG A 197 13.13 -0.40 23.47
CA ARG A 197 13.64 0.97 23.52
C ARG A 197 15.04 1.14 22.92
N THR A 198 15.76 0.03 22.73
CA THR A 198 17.12 0.07 22.22
C THR A 198 17.29 -0.81 20.98
N ILE A 199 18.26 -0.45 20.15
CA ILE A 199 18.61 -1.23 18.93
C ILE A 199 19.16 -2.61 19.31
N GLU A 200 19.83 -2.72 20.44
CA GLU A 200 20.39 -3.97 20.96
C GLU A 200 19.26 -4.96 21.30
N GLU A 201 18.21 -4.49 22.00
CA GLU A 201 17.04 -5.32 22.33
C GLU A 201 16.32 -5.77 21.06
N GLN A 202 16.13 -4.86 20.10
CA GLN A 202 15.50 -5.15 18.81
C GLN A 202 16.31 -6.17 18.02
N THR A 203 17.63 -6.00 17.97
CA THR A 203 18.54 -6.90 17.27
C THR A 203 18.55 -8.29 17.90
N ALA A 204 18.68 -8.38 19.21
CA ALA A 204 18.63 -9.65 19.94
C ALA A 204 17.31 -10.39 19.71
N TYR A 205 16.18 -9.64 19.71
CA TYR A 205 14.87 -10.22 19.41
C TYR A 205 14.75 -10.68 17.96
N PHE A 206 15.23 -9.87 17.03
CA PHE A 206 15.23 -10.23 15.61
C PHE A 206 16.01 -11.52 15.37
N ASP A 207 17.24 -11.59 15.87
CA ASP A 207 18.15 -12.71 15.63
C ASP A 207 17.63 -14.01 16.28
N THR A 208 17.00 -13.92 17.46
CA THR A 208 16.50 -15.09 18.20
C THR A 208 15.10 -15.53 17.82
N ARG A 209 14.21 -14.62 17.41
CA ARG A 209 12.79 -14.91 17.19
C ARG A 209 12.33 -14.76 15.74
N VAL A 210 12.90 -13.80 15.01
CA VAL A 210 12.44 -13.47 13.66
C VAL A 210 13.31 -14.15 12.60
N ALA A 211 14.65 -14.04 12.70
CA ALA A 211 15.57 -14.58 11.71
C ALA A 211 15.41 -16.08 11.45
N PRO A 212 15.16 -16.96 12.46
CA PRO A 212 14.94 -18.38 12.22
C PRO A 212 13.74 -18.71 11.33
N MET A 213 12.79 -17.78 11.19
CA MET A 213 11.65 -17.95 10.29
C MET A 213 12.11 -18.12 8.83
N PHE A 214 13.15 -17.39 8.43
CA PHE A 214 13.69 -17.42 7.07
C PHE A 214 14.40 -18.74 6.73
N GLU A 215 14.79 -19.52 7.71
CA GLU A 215 15.42 -20.83 7.52
C GLU A 215 14.39 -21.95 7.29
N ARG A 216 13.11 -21.70 7.56
CA ARG A 216 12.05 -22.69 7.43
C ARG A 216 11.81 -23.09 5.97
N PRO A 217 11.64 -24.39 5.67
CA PRO A 217 11.40 -24.87 4.30
C PRO A 217 10.20 -24.21 3.64
N LEU A 218 9.16 -23.91 4.41
CA LEU A 218 7.96 -23.20 3.95
C LEU A 218 8.30 -21.82 3.39
N MET A 219 9.14 -21.03 4.07
CA MET A 219 9.57 -19.71 3.61
C MET A 219 10.40 -19.80 2.34
N ARG A 220 11.30 -20.77 2.26
CA ARG A 220 12.10 -21.04 1.06
C ARG A 220 11.20 -21.40 -0.13
N TRP A 221 10.17 -22.21 0.10
CA TRP A 221 9.22 -22.58 -0.96
C TRP A 221 8.38 -21.39 -1.43
N ILE A 222 7.82 -20.59 -0.50
CA ILE A 222 7.00 -19.42 -0.82
C ILE A 222 7.82 -18.41 -1.63
N THR A 223 9.01 -18.08 -1.21
CA THR A 223 9.83 -17.02 -1.84
C THR A 223 10.42 -17.42 -3.19
N LYS A 224 10.47 -18.72 -3.51
CA LYS A 224 10.75 -19.18 -4.89
C LYS A 224 9.64 -18.86 -5.89
N GLN A 225 8.42 -18.60 -5.42
CA GLN A 225 7.30 -18.25 -6.30
C GLN A 225 7.31 -16.74 -6.58
N LYS A 226 7.65 -16.31 -7.80
CA LYS A 226 7.67 -14.89 -8.19
C LYS A 226 6.38 -14.15 -7.80
N ALA A 227 5.23 -14.80 -7.98
CA ALA A 227 3.93 -14.26 -7.65
C ALA A 227 3.74 -13.93 -6.15
N SER A 228 4.51 -14.55 -5.26
CA SER A 228 4.42 -14.29 -3.81
C SER A 228 4.83 -12.86 -3.44
N LEU A 229 5.66 -12.21 -4.26
CA LEU A 229 6.16 -10.85 -4.01
C LEU A 229 5.37 -9.77 -4.77
N PHE A 230 4.42 -10.15 -5.62
CA PHE A 230 3.57 -9.17 -6.32
C PHE A 230 2.78 -8.29 -5.34
N GLY A 231 2.44 -8.83 -4.18
CA GLY A 231 1.78 -8.08 -3.12
C GLY A 231 2.60 -6.90 -2.56
N LEU A 232 3.92 -6.96 -2.69
CA LEU A 232 4.84 -5.86 -2.34
C LEU A 232 5.06 -4.86 -3.49
N GLY A 233 4.39 -5.03 -4.62
CA GLY A 233 4.60 -4.18 -5.79
C GLY A 233 5.85 -4.51 -6.59
N ILE A 234 6.47 -5.66 -6.37
CA ILE A 234 7.69 -6.09 -7.07
C ILE A 234 7.28 -6.78 -8.39
N PRO A 235 7.50 -6.16 -9.55
CA PRO A 235 7.19 -6.78 -10.83
C PRO A 235 8.15 -7.93 -11.14
N PRO A 236 7.78 -8.85 -12.05
CA PRO A 236 8.58 -10.03 -12.37
C PRO A 236 10.03 -9.74 -12.74
N GLN A 237 10.29 -8.66 -13.46
CA GLN A 237 11.65 -8.27 -13.88
C GLN A 237 12.51 -7.84 -12.67
N GLN A 238 11.93 -7.09 -11.74
CA GLN A 238 12.62 -6.71 -10.51
C GLN A 238 12.90 -7.91 -9.59
N TYR A 239 12.02 -8.93 -9.60
CA TYR A 239 12.29 -10.17 -8.87
C TYR A 239 13.59 -10.82 -9.36
N ASP A 240 13.76 -10.95 -10.68
CA ASP A 240 14.93 -11.58 -11.27
C ASP A 240 16.22 -10.79 -10.96
N SER A 241 16.14 -9.46 -11.02
CA SER A 241 17.26 -8.58 -10.63
C SER A 241 17.61 -8.69 -9.15
N LEU A 242 16.62 -8.73 -8.25
CA LEU A 242 16.83 -8.90 -6.82
C LEU A 242 17.38 -10.28 -6.47
N ALA A 243 16.90 -11.34 -7.15
CA ALA A 243 17.39 -12.69 -6.94
C ALA A 243 18.84 -12.83 -7.41
N SER A 244 19.21 -12.26 -8.56
CA SER A 244 20.57 -12.31 -9.08
C SER A 244 21.57 -11.55 -8.20
N SER A 245 21.15 -10.45 -7.55
CA SER A 245 21.99 -9.67 -6.63
C SER A 245 22.32 -10.40 -5.32
N ALA A 246 21.67 -11.54 -5.04
CA ALA A 246 21.82 -12.34 -3.83
C ALA A 246 22.05 -13.84 -4.13
N ASP A 247 22.87 -14.14 -5.13
CA ASP A 247 23.20 -15.51 -5.55
C ASP A 247 21.97 -16.42 -5.77
N GLY A 248 20.90 -15.85 -6.30
CA GLY A 248 19.64 -16.55 -6.53
C GLY A 248 18.74 -16.70 -5.31
N HIS A 249 19.09 -16.13 -4.15
CA HIS A 249 18.37 -16.31 -2.89
C HIS A 249 17.64 -15.04 -2.44
N ILE A 250 16.50 -14.72 -3.07
CA ILE A 250 15.63 -13.58 -2.69
C ILE A 250 15.31 -13.54 -1.18
N LEU A 251 15.31 -14.69 -0.52
CA LEU A 251 15.05 -14.82 0.90
C LEU A 251 16.08 -14.07 1.76
N ILE A 252 17.35 -14.05 1.33
CA ILE A 252 18.43 -13.31 1.99
C ILE A 252 18.13 -11.81 1.90
N VAL A 253 17.74 -11.31 0.71
CA VAL A 253 17.37 -9.90 0.52
C VAL A 253 16.20 -9.51 1.41
N LEU A 254 15.16 -10.35 1.50
CA LEU A 254 14.00 -10.08 2.34
C LEU A 254 14.36 -10.07 3.84
N ARG A 255 15.20 -10.99 4.28
CA ARG A 255 15.70 -11.03 5.66
C ARG A 255 16.45 -9.75 5.99
N GLU A 256 17.40 -9.34 5.14
CA GLU A 256 18.22 -8.15 5.37
C GLU A 256 17.38 -6.86 5.33
N ARG A 257 16.42 -6.77 4.43
CA ARG A 257 15.49 -5.62 4.40
C ARG A 257 14.65 -5.55 5.66
N LEU A 258 14.12 -6.69 6.13
CA LEU A 258 13.37 -6.72 7.37
C LEU A 258 14.25 -6.42 8.58
N ARG A 259 15.50 -6.90 8.60
CA ARG A 259 16.45 -6.56 9.63
C ARG A 259 16.74 -5.06 9.68
N LYS A 260 16.98 -4.43 8.53
CA LYS A 260 17.17 -2.99 8.44
C LYS A 260 15.95 -2.22 8.98
N LEU A 261 14.73 -2.63 8.60
CA LEU A 261 13.51 -2.00 9.05
C LEU A 261 13.31 -2.09 10.57
N LEU A 262 13.74 -3.18 11.19
CA LEU A 262 13.49 -3.48 12.61
C LEU A 262 14.67 -3.20 13.54
N CYS A 263 15.89 -3.04 13.01
CA CYS A 263 17.10 -2.99 13.85
C CYS A 263 18.06 -1.83 13.54
N ASN A 264 17.82 -1.00 12.52
CA ASN A 264 18.76 0.07 12.19
C ASN A 264 18.49 1.39 12.92
N PHE A 265 17.36 1.50 13.59
CA PHE A 265 16.92 2.66 14.35
C PHE A 265 15.92 2.21 15.44
N PRO A 266 15.70 3.02 16.49
CA PRO A 266 14.70 2.70 17.50
C PRO A 266 13.32 2.53 16.86
N ILE A 267 12.61 1.46 17.20
CA ILE A 267 11.31 1.16 16.60
C ILE A 267 10.29 2.28 16.84
N GLN A 268 10.47 3.07 17.90
CA GLN A 268 9.62 4.21 18.23
C GLN A 268 9.78 5.37 17.23
N ASP A 269 10.92 5.44 16.54
CA ASP A 269 11.20 6.42 15.49
C ASP A 269 10.75 5.93 14.10
N ASN A 270 10.19 4.72 14.04
CA ASN A 270 9.68 4.16 12.80
C ASN A 270 8.30 4.74 12.49
N TYR A 271 8.19 5.51 11.43
CA TYR A 271 6.93 6.09 10.96
C TYR A 271 5.78 5.07 10.81
N PHE A 272 6.09 3.79 10.60
CA PHE A 272 5.12 2.72 10.35
C PHE A 272 4.88 1.78 11.55
N ALA A 273 5.51 2.02 12.69
CA ALA A 273 5.42 1.17 13.88
C ALA A 273 4.14 1.34 14.72
#